data_90853d919153c087e2e4a4af94fd1212
#
_entry.id   90853d919153c087e2e4a4af94fd1212
#
_cell.length_a   1.000
_cell.length_b   1.000
_cell.length_c   1.000
_cell.angle_alpha   90.00
_cell.angle_beta   90.00
_cell.angle_gamma   90.00
#
_symmetry.space_group_name_H-M   'P 1'
#
loop_
_entity.id
_entity.type
_entity.pdbx_description
1 polymer ?
#
loop_
_entity_poly.entity_id
_entity_poly.type
_entity_poly.pdbx_seq_one_letter_code
_entity_poly.pdbx_strand_id
1 'polypeptide(L)'
;MKYEANYDFSFSGLKTAVRYLMEKEKINKADLAASFQEAVIDVLRYKLNRAQEEFEIRNVVMGGGVTANQALRQALPQVKSPEPKLSLDNAQMIALAAYWKAKKDKFIKPENLEAVPNLMLN
;
A
#
# COMPACT_ATOMS: atom_id res chain seq x y z
N MET A 1 7.44 8.33 -12.35
CA MET A 1 6.53 7.83 -11.29
C MET A 1 5.85 8.94 -10.50
N LYS A 2 6.57 9.85 -9.82
CA LYS A 2 5.95 10.90 -9.00
C LYS A 2 5.07 11.86 -9.80
N TYR A 3 5.53 12.33 -10.95
CA TYR A 3 4.87 13.36 -11.77
C TYR A 3 4.09 12.83 -12.98
N GLU A 4 3.93 11.51 -13.08
CA GLU A 4 3.11 10.92 -14.12
C GLU A 4 1.62 11.19 -13.89
N ALA A 5 0.84 11.29 -14.96
CA ALA A 5 -0.59 11.63 -14.89
C ALA A 5 -1.44 10.54 -14.22
N ASN A 6 -0.96 9.29 -14.20
CA ASN A 6 -1.66 8.18 -13.55
C ASN A 6 -1.46 8.15 -12.03
N TYR A 7 -2.26 7.34 -11.35
CA TYR A 7 -2.17 7.08 -9.91
C TYR A 7 -1.46 5.77 -9.55
N ASP A 8 -0.91 5.07 -10.55
CA ASP A 8 -0.19 3.81 -10.34
C ASP A 8 1.13 4.01 -9.61
N PHE A 9 1.52 2.99 -8.86
CA PHE A 9 2.79 2.94 -8.17
C PHE A 9 3.67 1.84 -8.75
N SER A 10 4.92 2.15 -9.04
CA SER A 10 5.93 1.17 -9.43
C SER A 10 7.25 1.47 -8.71
N PHE A 11 7.55 0.65 -7.72
CA PHE A 11 8.80 0.79 -6.95
C PHE A 11 9.94 -0.06 -7.52
N SER A 12 9.72 -0.78 -8.62
CA SER A 12 10.76 -1.58 -9.29
C SER A 12 11.93 -0.74 -9.78
N GLY A 13 11.63 0.42 -10.38
CA GLY A 13 12.65 1.39 -10.80
C GLY A 13 13.47 1.95 -9.65
N LEU A 14 12.81 2.24 -8.53
CA LEU A 14 13.49 2.73 -7.32
C LEU A 14 14.41 1.65 -6.71
N LYS A 15 13.97 0.40 -6.65
CA LYS A 15 14.82 -0.74 -6.23
C LYS A 15 16.05 -0.89 -7.13
N THR A 16 15.87 -0.76 -8.44
CA THR A 16 16.96 -0.84 -9.41
C THR A 16 17.95 0.30 -9.22
N ALA A 17 17.50 1.53 -9.00
CA ALA A 17 18.35 2.68 -8.72
C ALA A 17 19.19 2.48 -7.45
N VAL A 18 18.59 1.97 -6.37
CA VAL A 18 19.32 1.64 -5.13
C VAL A 18 20.40 0.59 -5.39
N ARG A 19 20.10 -0.46 -6.16
CA ARG A 19 21.08 -1.48 -6.51
C ARG A 19 22.27 -0.88 -7.25
N TYR A 20 22.05 -0.05 -8.26
CA TYR A 20 23.13 0.62 -9.00
C TYR A 20 23.97 1.56 -8.14
N LEU A 21 23.35 2.28 -7.21
CA LEU A 21 24.08 3.12 -6.25
C LEU A 21 25.01 2.29 -5.36
N MET A 22 24.53 1.16 -4.85
CA MET A 22 25.33 0.27 -4.00
C MET A 22 26.48 -0.39 -4.75
N GLU A 23 26.36 -0.60 -6.06
CA GLU A 23 27.43 -1.16 -6.92
C GLU A 23 28.51 -0.12 -7.25
N LYS A 24 28.17 1.17 -7.33
CA LYS A 24 29.07 2.23 -7.77
C LYS A 24 29.79 2.96 -6.64
N GLU A 25 29.20 3.04 -5.48
CA GLU A 25 29.68 3.88 -4.38
C GLU A 25 29.67 3.15 -3.04
N LYS A 26 30.66 3.47 -2.19
CA LYS A 26 30.62 3.06 -0.77
C LYS A 26 29.64 3.96 -0.02
N ILE A 27 28.38 3.56 0.01
CA ILE A 27 27.31 4.31 0.69
C ILE A 27 27.04 3.70 2.06
N ASN A 28 26.78 4.57 3.05
CA ASN A 28 26.27 4.14 4.34
C ASN A 28 24.88 3.51 4.13
N LYS A 29 24.73 2.24 4.52
CA LYS A 29 23.47 1.51 4.35
C LYS A 29 22.31 2.11 5.13
N ALA A 30 22.57 2.70 6.30
CA ALA A 30 21.52 3.35 7.10
C ALA A 30 21.00 4.61 6.40
N ASP A 31 21.89 5.43 5.87
CA ASP A 31 21.51 6.65 5.13
C ASP A 31 20.75 6.31 3.84
N LEU A 32 21.22 5.27 3.13
CA LEU A 32 20.53 4.79 1.94
C LEU A 32 19.13 4.25 2.24
N ALA A 33 18.98 3.51 3.34
CA ALA A 33 17.67 3.00 3.77
C ALA A 33 16.72 4.14 4.16
N ALA A 34 17.21 5.15 4.87
CA ALA A 34 16.43 6.34 5.22
C ALA A 34 16.00 7.10 3.97
N SER A 35 16.92 7.35 3.04
CA SER A 35 16.63 8.03 1.78
C SER A 35 15.63 7.26 0.90
N PHE A 36 15.76 5.94 0.86
CA PHE A 36 14.80 5.08 0.16
C PHE A 36 13.41 5.19 0.76
N GLN A 37 13.30 5.10 2.10
CA GLN A 37 12.03 5.22 2.80
C GLN A 37 11.38 6.59 2.54
N GLU A 38 12.17 7.67 2.64
CA GLU A 38 11.68 9.03 2.37
C GLU A 38 11.18 9.18 0.93
N ALA A 39 11.91 8.66 -0.05
CA ALA A 39 11.50 8.70 -1.46
C ALA A 39 10.17 7.96 -1.71
N VAL A 40 9.95 6.82 -1.04
CA VAL A 40 8.67 6.08 -1.12
C VAL A 40 7.54 6.92 -0.51
N ILE A 41 7.75 7.46 0.68
CA ILE A 41 6.75 8.27 1.40
C ILE A 41 6.39 9.53 0.59
N ASP A 42 7.39 10.18 0.01
CA ASP A 42 7.20 11.39 -0.80
C ASP A 42 6.31 11.13 -2.03
N VAL A 43 6.54 10.02 -2.73
CA VAL A 43 5.71 9.65 -3.88
C VAL A 43 4.26 9.35 -3.45
N LEU A 44 4.09 8.60 -2.37
CA LEU A 44 2.76 8.26 -1.85
C LEU A 44 2.00 9.52 -1.42
N ARG A 45 2.65 10.41 -0.66
CA ARG A 45 2.07 11.67 -0.21
C ARG A 45 1.67 12.57 -1.38
N TYR A 46 2.55 12.72 -2.37
CA TYR A 46 2.29 13.55 -3.54
C TYR A 46 1.07 13.06 -4.33
N LYS A 47 1.03 11.77 -4.68
CA LYS A 47 -0.09 11.21 -5.45
C LYS A 47 -1.39 11.18 -4.66
N LEU A 48 -1.32 10.95 -3.35
CA LEU A 48 -2.50 11.01 -2.49
C LEU A 48 -3.09 12.41 -2.45
N ASN A 49 -2.28 13.44 -2.20
CA ASN A 49 -2.76 14.82 -2.15
C ASN A 49 -3.38 15.23 -3.49
N ARG A 50 -2.72 14.89 -4.60
CA ARG A 50 -3.26 15.16 -5.94
C ARG A 50 -4.61 14.46 -6.17
N ALA A 51 -4.74 13.19 -5.75
CA ALA A 51 -6.00 12.47 -5.87
C ALA A 51 -7.10 13.09 -5.01
N GLN A 52 -6.78 13.52 -3.79
CA GLN A 52 -7.74 14.19 -2.92
C GLN A 52 -8.25 15.51 -3.52
N GLU A 53 -7.36 16.27 -4.13
CA GLU A 53 -7.71 17.53 -4.82
C GLU A 53 -8.53 17.27 -6.09
N GLU A 54 -8.05 16.37 -6.96
CA GLU A 54 -8.68 16.10 -8.25
C GLU A 54 -10.06 15.43 -8.14
N PHE A 55 -10.23 14.55 -7.16
CA PHE A 55 -11.50 13.83 -6.94
C PHE A 55 -12.34 14.39 -5.79
N GLU A 56 -11.92 15.49 -5.18
CA GLU A 56 -12.59 16.14 -4.02
C GLU A 56 -12.83 15.17 -2.83
N ILE A 57 -11.91 14.22 -2.62
CA ILE A 57 -12.02 13.16 -1.62
C ILE A 57 -11.46 13.64 -0.28
N ARG A 58 -12.29 13.62 0.77
CA ARG A 58 -11.89 14.01 2.14
C ARG A 58 -11.41 12.84 2.99
N ASN A 59 -11.97 11.65 2.78
CA ASN A 59 -11.66 10.47 3.60
C ASN A 59 -10.86 9.45 2.79
N VAL A 60 -9.66 9.15 3.26
CA VAL A 60 -8.79 8.13 2.67
C VAL A 60 -8.49 7.05 3.70
N VAL A 61 -8.45 5.83 3.25
CA VAL A 61 -8.10 4.65 4.05
C VAL A 61 -6.92 3.95 3.40
N MET A 62 -5.92 3.60 4.19
CA MET A 62 -4.80 2.75 3.75
C MET A 62 -4.95 1.34 4.33
N GLY A 63 -4.63 0.33 3.51
CA GLY A 63 -4.55 -1.08 3.92
C GLY A 63 -3.29 -1.76 3.39
N GLY A 64 -3.03 -2.98 3.86
CA GLY A 64 -1.89 -3.81 3.46
C GLY A 64 -0.61 -3.56 4.27
N GLY A 65 0.38 -4.43 4.08
CA GLY A 65 1.58 -4.50 4.92
C GLY A 65 2.40 -3.21 5.00
N VAL A 66 2.45 -2.41 3.94
CA VAL A 66 3.18 -1.13 3.92
C VAL A 66 2.63 -0.14 4.95
N THR A 67 1.34 -0.23 5.30
CA THR A 67 0.72 0.65 6.31
C THR A 67 1.18 0.39 7.74
N ALA A 68 1.92 -0.68 7.99
CA ALA A 68 2.58 -0.91 9.27
C ALA A 68 3.81 -0.01 9.48
N ASN A 69 4.32 0.63 8.41
CA ASN A 69 5.46 1.54 8.50
C ASN A 69 5.10 2.80 9.29
N GLN A 70 5.83 3.03 10.39
CA GLN A 70 5.58 4.17 11.30
C GLN A 70 5.85 5.52 10.64
N ALA A 71 6.91 5.65 9.85
CA ALA A 71 7.24 6.90 9.18
C ALA A 71 6.16 7.29 8.16
N LEU A 72 5.60 6.30 7.44
CA LEU A 72 4.46 6.54 6.54
C LEU A 72 3.23 7.05 7.31
N ARG A 73 2.90 6.44 8.45
CA ARG A 73 1.78 6.88 9.30
C ARG A 73 1.97 8.30 9.83
N GLN A 74 3.19 8.64 10.23
CA GLN A 74 3.54 9.99 10.70
C GLN A 74 3.46 11.03 9.56
N ALA A 75 3.84 10.62 8.35
CA ALA A 75 3.79 11.50 7.18
C ALA A 75 2.36 11.73 6.63
N LEU A 76 1.42 10.85 6.97
CA LEU A 76 0.03 10.88 6.50
C LEU A 76 -0.97 10.76 7.67
N PRO A 77 -0.95 11.67 8.65
CA PRO A 77 -1.77 11.55 9.86
C PRO A 77 -3.28 11.66 9.59
N GLN A 78 -3.67 12.27 8.48
CA GLN A 78 -5.06 12.40 8.05
C GLN A 78 -5.64 11.12 7.46
N VAL A 79 -4.80 10.13 7.11
CA VAL A 79 -5.22 8.88 6.48
C VAL A 79 -5.55 7.84 7.53
N LYS A 80 -6.75 7.29 7.46
CA LYS A 80 -7.18 6.20 8.34
C LYS A 80 -6.47 4.90 7.95
N SER A 81 -5.90 4.22 8.93
CA SER A 81 -5.24 2.93 8.73
C SER A 81 -5.54 1.99 9.91
N PRO A 82 -5.60 0.67 9.68
CA PRO A 82 -5.78 -0.29 10.76
C PRO A 82 -4.60 -0.24 11.72
N GLU A 83 -4.75 -0.82 12.91
CA GLU A 83 -3.62 -1.04 13.81
C GLU A 83 -2.50 -1.82 13.09
N PRO A 84 -1.21 -1.56 13.39
CA PRO A 84 -0.11 -2.22 12.69
C PRO A 84 -0.19 -3.75 12.67
N LYS A 85 -0.66 -4.35 13.76
CA LYS A 85 -0.87 -5.81 13.87
C LYS A 85 -1.94 -6.37 12.91
N LEU A 86 -2.88 -5.53 12.46
CA LEU A 86 -3.94 -5.88 11.51
C LEU A 86 -3.60 -5.47 10.07
N SER A 87 -2.43 -4.87 9.83
CA SER A 87 -2.01 -4.44 8.50
C SER A 87 -1.45 -5.59 7.65
N LEU A 88 -1.08 -6.70 8.26
CA LEU A 88 -0.65 -7.94 7.60
C LEU A 88 -1.83 -8.91 7.49
N ASP A 89 -1.63 -9.99 6.73
CA ASP A 89 -2.61 -11.05 6.61
C ASP A 89 -2.98 -11.61 7.98
N ASN A 90 -4.28 -11.63 8.26
CA ASN A 90 -4.79 -12.14 9.52
C ASN A 90 -6.22 -12.71 9.36
N ALA A 91 -6.57 -13.67 10.20
CA ALA A 91 -7.86 -14.32 10.16
C ALA A 91 -9.04 -13.37 10.46
N GLN A 92 -8.80 -12.29 11.22
CA GLN A 92 -9.87 -11.34 11.60
C GLN A 92 -10.42 -10.60 10.37
N MET A 93 -9.56 -10.14 9.46
CA MET A 93 -10.01 -9.45 8.25
C MET A 93 -10.76 -10.39 7.30
N ILE A 94 -10.34 -11.65 7.21
CA ILE A 94 -11.04 -12.68 6.41
C ILE A 94 -12.39 -12.98 7.02
N ALA A 95 -12.47 -13.18 8.34
CA ALA A 95 -13.73 -13.42 9.04
C ALA A 95 -14.71 -12.26 8.88
N LEU A 96 -14.23 -11.00 8.98
CA LEU A 96 -15.06 -9.82 8.79
C LEU A 96 -15.58 -9.71 7.36
N ALA A 97 -14.74 -9.96 6.35
CA ALA A 97 -15.15 -9.97 4.95
C ALA A 97 -16.18 -11.07 4.67
N ALA A 98 -15.97 -12.26 5.24
CA ALA A 98 -16.91 -13.39 5.14
C ALA A 98 -18.26 -13.07 5.79
N TYR A 99 -18.25 -12.44 6.98
CA TYR A 99 -19.48 -12.01 7.66
C TYR A 99 -20.34 -11.08 6.78
N TRP A 100 -19.72 -10.07 6.15
CA TRP A 100 -20.47 -9.16 5.28
C TRP A 100 -20.97 -9.82 4.00
N LYS A 101 -20.24 -10.79 3.44
CA LYS A 101 -20.70 -11.60 2.31
C LYS A 101 -21.89 -12.48 2.70
N ALA A 102 -21.80 -13.13 3.85
CA ALA A 102 -22.90 -13.96 4.38
C ALA A 102 -24.17 -13.15 4.62
N LYS A 103 -24.05 -11.92 5.18
CA LYS A 103 -25.22 -11.03 5.36
C LYS A 103 -25.89 -10.60 4.05
N LYS A 104 -25.21 -10.72 2.93
CA LYS A 104 -25.73 -10.43 1.59
C LYS A 104 -26.10 -11.69 0.81
N ASP A 105 -26.21 -12.83 1.50
CA ASP A 105 -26.47 -14.16 0.92
C ASP A 105 -25.52 -14.54 -0.22
N LYS A 106 -24.29 -14.00 -0.18
CA LYS A 106 -23.26 -14.29 -1.18
C LYS A 106 -22.43 -15.50 -0.74
N PHE A 107 -23.00 -16.67 -0.97
CA PHE A 107 -22.34 -17.95 -0.72
C PHE A 107 -21.84 -18.56 -2.03
N ILE A 108 -20.71 -19.26 -1.95
CA ILE A 108 -20.18 -20.09 -3.04
C ILE A 108 -20.31 -21.54 -2.60
N LYS A 109 -20.82 -22.39 -3.48
CA LYS A 109 -20.85 -23.82 -3.22
C LYS A 109 -19.43 -24.37 -3.20
N PRO A 110 -19.11 -25.36 -2.33
CA PRO A 110 -17.76 -25.90 -2.19
C PRO A 110 -17.16 -26.38 -3.52
N GLU A 111 -17.96 -26.97 -4.40
CA GLU A 111 -17.54 -27.45 -5.73
C GLU A 111 -17.13 -26.32 -6.70
N ASN A 112 -17.59 -25.09 -6.43
CA ASN A 112 -17.29 -23.92 -7.24
C ASN A 112 -16.21 -23.02 -6.60
N LEU A 113 -15.61 -23.46 -5.50
CA LEU A 113 -14.57 -22.70 -4.83
C LEU A 113 -13.24 -22.86 -5.57
N GLU A 114 -12.78 -21.78 -6.17
CA GLU A 114 -11.53 -21.71 -6.89
C GLU A 114 -10.61 -20.64 -6.31
N ALA A 115 -9.31 -20.95 -6.24
CA ALA A 115 -8.30 -19.98 -5.86
C ALA A 115 -7.88 -19.13 -7.08
N VAL A 116 -8.17 -17.84 -7.05
CA VAL A 116 -7.81 -16.89 -8.12
C VAL A 116 -6.71 -15.97 -7.63
N PRO A 117 -5.42 -16.30 -7.87
CA PRO A 117 -4.30 -15.57 -7.27
C PRO A 117 -4.16 -14.12 -7.79
N ASN A 118 -4.68 -13.83 -8.97
CA ASN A 118 -4.58 -12.51 -9.62
C ASN A 118 -5.94 -11.78 -9.69
N LEU A 119 -6.84 -12.05 -8.73
CA LEU A 119 -8.13 -11.36 -8.69
C LEU A 119 -7.93 -9.86 -8.49
N MET A 120 -8.39 -9.07 -9.45
CA MET A 120 -8.38 -7.61 -9.34
C MET A 120 -9.64 -7.11 -8.63
N LEU A 121 -9.49 -6.00 -7.92
CA LEU A 121 -10.65 -5.24 -7.41
C LEU A 121 -11.32 -4.52 -8.59
N ASN A 122 -12.58 -4.83 -8.84
CA ASN A 122 -13.43 -4.15 -9.81
C ASN A 122 -14.30 -3.13 -9.08
#